data_68bc16a385e791e7b37d2db302f184c2
#
_entry.id   68bc16a385e791e7b37d2db302f184c2
#
_cell.length_a   1.000
_cell.length_b   1.000
_cell.length_c   1.000
_cell.angle_alpha   90.00
_cell.angle_beta   90.00
_cell.angle_gamma   90.00
#
_symmetry.space_group_name_H-M   'P 1'
#
loop_
_entity.id
_entity.type
_entity.pdbx_description
1 polymer ?
#
loop_
_entity_poly.entity_id
_entity_poly.type
_entity_poly.pdbx_seq_one_letter_code
_entity_poly.pdbx_strand_id
1 'polypeptide(L)'
;SKKFGDHNFKVMAGFNQESSYQETLDAYSYNQAVIDVPAMGSGTGTIKATDSYSEYAVRGGFFRVNYNYQDKYLLEVNGRYDGSSKFPKSSRFGFFPSVSAGWQIAQEKFMESTRNWLDGLKIRASYGVIGNQNVNPYTFTPTMSVSNKSTSWIIDNTYVTSISSLPALVSQNFTWEKVGTVNVGLD
;
A
#
# COMPACT_ATOMS: atom_id res chain seq x y z
N SER A 1 -18.56 -14.37 18.26
CA SER A 1 -17.83 -15.11 19.31
C SER A 1 -18.66 -16.27 19.81
N LYS A 2 -18.02 -17.36 20.11
CA LYS A 2 -18.67 -18.55 20.69
C LYS A 2 -17.82 -19.09 21.84
N LYS A 3 -18.46 -19.37 22.97
CA LYS A 3 -17.80 -19.91 24.15
C LYS A 3 -18.22 -21.37 24.36
N PHE A 4 -17.25 -22.26 24.55
CA PHE A 4 -17.47 -23.68 24.82
C PHE A 4 -16.68 -24.03 26.10
N GLY A 5 -17.33 -24.03 27.26
CA GLY A 5 -16.65 -24.16 28.53
C GLY A 5 -15.62 -23.06 28.70
N ASP A 6 -14.36 -23.44 28.87
CA ASP A 6 -13.21 -22.52 29.05
C ASP A 6 -12.61 -22.01 27.74
N HIS A 7 -13.10 -22.51 26.62
CA HIS A 7 -12.63 -22.11 25.28
C HIS A 7 -13.48 -20.99 24.71
N ASN A 8 -12.86 -19.89 24.32
CA ASN A 8 -13.52 -18.76 23.68
C ASN A 8 -12.94 -18.53 22.28
N PHE A 9 -13.80 -18.56 21.27
CA PHE A 9 -13.44 -18.31 19.88
C PHE A 9 -14.14 -17.06 19.37
N LYS A 10 -13.38 -16.22 18.70
CA LYS A 10 -13.92 -15.09 17.94
C LYS A 10 -13.35 -15.15 16.53
N VAL A 11 -14.24 -15.23 15.54
CA VAL A 11 -13.87 -15.25 14.12
C VAL A 11 -14.44 -14.02 13.45
N MET A 12 -13.66 -13.40 12.61
CA MET A 12 -14.04 -12.29 11.76
C MET A 12 -13.50 -12.55 10.35
N ALA A 13 -14.30 -12.26 9.36
CA ALA A 13 -13.89 -12.23 7.96
C ALA A 13 -14.50 -11.00 7.31
N GLY A 14 -13.83 -10.47 6.32
CA GLY A 14 -14.32 -9.29 5.60
C GLY A 14 -13.66 -9.15 4.24
N PHE A 15 -14.22 -8.24 3.47
CA PHE A 15 -13.73 -7.86 2.15
C PHE A 15 -13.72 -6.33 2.09
N ASN A 16 -12.72 -5.77 1.42
CA ASN A 16 -12.64 -4.35 1.11
C ASN A 16 -12.26 -4.15 -0.35
N GLN A 17 -12.77 -3.09 -0.91
CA GLN A 17 -12.39 -2.61 -2.23
C GLN A 17 -12.31 -1.09 -2.20
N GLU A 18 -11.28 -0.56 -2.83
CA GLU A 18 -11.01 0.85 -2.98
C GLU A 18 -10.65 1.13 -4.44
N SER A 19 -11.12 2.24 -4.98
CA SER A 19 -10.64 2.79 -6.26
C SER A 19 -10.37 4.27 -6.07
N SER A 20 -9.29 4.73 -6.67
CA SER A 20 -8.90 6.15 -6.69
C SER A 20 -8.71 6.58 -8.12
N TYR A 21 -9.27 7.74 -8.45
CA TYR A 21 -9.05 8.46 -9.69
C TYR A 21 -8.62 9.87 -9.35
N GLN A 22 -7.53 10.31 -9.92
CA GLN A 22 -7.01 11.66 -9.74
C GLN A 22 -6.75 12.27 -11.13
N GLU A 23 -7.30 13.43 -11.33
CA GLU A 23 -7.07 14.27 -12.49
C GLU A 23 -6.40 15.56 -12.05
N THR A 24 -5.38 15.98 -12.75
CA THR A 24 -4.65 17.22 -12.49
C THR A 24 -4.62 18.04 -13.78
N LEU A 25 -5.04 19.28 -13.68
CA LEU A 25 -4.95 20.28 -14.73
C LEU A 25 -3.98 21.38 -14.28
N ASP A 26 -2.86 21.50 -14.95
CA ASP A 26 -1.91 22.58 -14.80
C ASP A 26 -2.10 23.60 -15.91
N ALA A 27 -2.32 24.85 -15.53
CA ALA A 27 -2.47 25.96 -16.47
C ALA A 27 -1.54 27.10 -16.10
N TYR A 28 -0.87 27.66 -17.08
CA TYR A 28 0.10 28.75 -16.92
C TYR A 28 -0.25 29.89 -17.87
N SER A 29 -0.28 31.11 -17.32
CA SER A 29 -0.44 32.35 -18.06
C SER A 29 0.80 33.21 -17.89
N TYR A 30 1.37 33.68 -18.97
CA TYR A 30 2.61 34.46 -18.97
C TYR A 30 2.31 35.96 -19.24
N ASN A 31 3.25 36.82 -18.84
CA ASN A 31 3.21 38.27 -19.05
C ASN A 31 1.93 38.89 -18.48
N GLN A 32 1.79 38.77 -17.14
CA GLN A 32 0.67 39.36 -16.42
C GLN A 32 0.65 40.88 -16.60
N ALA A 33 -0.50 41.43 -17.00
CA ALA A 33 -0.67 42.87 -17.17
C ALA A 33 -0.62 43.65 -15.81
N VAL A 34 -1.05 42.95 -14.73
CA VAL A 34 -1.04 43.52 -13.35
C VAL A 34 -0.35 42.49 -12.46
N ILE A 35 0.81 42.84 -11.90
CA ILE A 35 1.64 41.93 -11.09
C ILE A 35 1.00 41.70 -9.70
N ASP A 36 0.37 42.69 -9.13
CA ASP A 36 -0.20 42.63 -7.78
C ASP A 36 -1.51 41.85 -7.71
N VAL A 37 -2.16 41.62 -8.84
CA VAL A 37 -3.41 40.84 -8.96
C VAL A 37 -3.28 39.85 -10.09
N PRO A 38 -2.53 38.74 -9.91
CA PRO A 38 -2.34 37.74 -10.94
C PRO A 38 -3.64 36.97 -11.19
N ALA A 39 -4.06 36.91 -12.44
CA ALA A 39 -5.21 36.14 -12.87
C ALA A 39 -4.93 35.47 -14.23
N MET A 40 -5.50 34.31 -14.45
CA MET A 40 -5.29 33.58 -15.72
C MET A 40 -5.68 34.38 -16.96
N GLY A 41 -6.75 35.17 -16.87
CA GLY A 41 -7.25 36.03 -17.96
C GLY A 41 -6.51 37.35 -18.14
N SER A 42 -5.60 37.75 -17.25
CA SER A 42 -4.84 39.00 -17.33
C SER A 42 -3.47 38.86 -17.99
N GLY A 43 -3.10 37.64 -18.37
CA GLY A 43 -1.86 37.39 -19.12
C GLY A 43 -1.99 37.79 -20.59
N THR A 44 -0.97 38.51 -21.10
CA THR A 44 -0.87 38.92 -22.52
C THR A 44 0.03 37.98 -23.30
N GLY A 45 0.69 37.02 -22.64
CA GLY A 45 1.55 36.02 -23.29
C GLY A 45 0.82 34.72 -23.59
N THR A 46 1.59 33.73 -23.97
CA THR A 46 1.06 32.39 -24.29
C THR A 46 0.44 31.72 -23.06
N ILE A 47 -0.75 31.19 -23.21
CA ILE A 47 -1.36 30.29 -22.23
C ILE A 47 -0.94 28.87 -22.56
N LYS A 48 -0.44 28.14 -21.56
CA LYS A 48 -0.14 26.71 -21.65
C LYS A 48 -1.02 25.97 -20.65
N ALA A 49 -1.59 24.85 -21.09
CA ALA A 49 -2.31 23.95 -20.23
C ALA A 49 -1.83 22.51 -20.50
N THR A 50 -1.69 21.73 -19.46
CA THR A 50 -1.41 20.29 -19.50
C THR A 50 -2.31 19.60 -18.52
N ASP A 51 -2.78 18.42 -18.89
CA ASP A 51 -3.55 17.55 -18.02
C ASP A 51 -2.84 16.22 -17.82
N SER A 52 -3.09 15.64 -16.68
CA SER A 52 -2.65 14.28 -16.37
C SER A 52 -3.69 13.57 -15.51
N TYR A 53 -3.78 12.28 -15.66
CA TYR A 53 -4.64 11.47 -14.82
C TYR A 53 -3.90 10.26 -14.27
N SER A 54 -4.33 9.81 -13.12
CA SER A 54 -3.80 8.63 -12.45
C SER A 54 -4.94 7.88 -11.79
N GLU A 55 -4.96 6.58 -11.95
CA GLU A 55 -5.95 5.72 -11.30
C GLU A 55 -5.31 4.46 -10.74
N TYR A 56 -5.87 3.98 -9.63
CA TYR A 56 -5.56 2.66 -9.11
C TYR A 56 -6.77 2.06 -8.41
N ALA A 57 -6.77 0.75 -8.29
CA ALA A 57 -7.76 0.02 -7.53
C ALA A 57 -7.08 -1.05 -6.65
N VAL A 58 -7.60 -1.21 -5.44
CA VAL A 58 -7.17 -2.22 -4.48
C VAL A 58 -8.37 -3.00 -4.02
N ARG A 59 -8.24 -4.32 -3.88
CA ARG A 59 -9.26 -5.16 -3.28
C ARG A 59 -8.61 -6.24 -2.44
N GLY A 60 -9.25 -6.59 -1.35
CA GLY A 60 -8.70 -7.61 -0.47
C GLY A 60 -9.75 -8.32 0.37
N GLY A 61 -9.47 -9.56 0.67
CA GLY A 61 -10.17 -10.34 1.67
C GLY A 61 -9.30 -10.51 2.91
N PHE A 62 -9.92 -10.52 4.06
CA PHE A 62 -9.19 -10.74 5.31
C PHE A 62 -9.97 -11.61 6.27
N PHE A 63 -9.24 -12.28 7.13
CA PHE A 63 -9.82 -13.01 8.24
C PHE A 63 -8.99 -12.81 9.51
N ARG A 64 -9.65 -12.99 10.65
CA ARG A 64 -9.03 -13.01 11.98
C ARG A 64 -9.69 -14.10 12.80
N VAL A 65 -8.89 -14.88 13.47
CA VAL A 65 -9.32 -15.88 14.44
C VAL A 65 -8.62 -15.58 15.76
N ASN A 66 -9.41 -15.30 16.79
CA ASN A 66 -8.92 -15.18 18.16
C ASN A 66 -9.36 -16.41 18.92
N TYR A 67 -8.44 -17.00 19.64
CA TYR A 67 -8.66 -18.09 20.57
C TYR A 67 -8.15 -17.71 21.93
N ASN A 68 -8.97 -17.98 22.94
CA ASN A 68 -8.63 -17.74 24.33
C ASN A 68 -9.05 -18.97 25.14
N TYR A 69 -8.12 -19.50 25.93
CA TYR A 69 -8.35 -20.61 26.86
C TYR A 69 -8.11 -20.15 28.30
N GLN A 70 -9.18 -20.17 29.11
CA GLN A 70 -9.20 -19.81 30.54
C GLN A 70 -8.64 -18.41 30.84
N ASP A 71 -8.66 -17.50 29.88
CA ASP A 71 -7.99 -16.19 29.91
C ASP A 71 -6.48 -16.26 30.21
N LYS A 72 -5.89 -17.45 30.11
CA LYS A 72 -4.46 -17.72 30.33
C LYS A 72 -3.68 -17.78 29.01
N TYR A 73 -4.22 -18.50 28.03
CA TYR A 73 -3.56 -18.72 26.75
C TYR A 73 -4.32 -18.00 25.65
N LEU A 74 -3.66 -17.07 25.00
CA LEU A 74 -4.22 -16.23 23.97
C LEU A 74 -3.53 -16.53 22.65
N LEU A 75 -4.29 -16.77 21.61
CA LEU A 75 -3.77 -16.96 20.24
C LEU A 75 -4.60 -16.12 19.27
N GLU A 76 -3.93 -15.37 18.42
CA GLU A 76 -4.56 -14.68 17.31
C GLU A 76 -3.88 -15.04 16.00
N VAL A 77 -4.66 -15.38 15.00
CA VAL A 77 -4.20 -15.63 13.65
C VAL A 77 -4.96 -14.70 12.71
N ASN A 78 -4.22 -13.95 11.91
CA ASN A 78 -4.77 -13.07 10.90
C ASN A 78 -4.22 -13.45 9.52
N GLY A 79 -4.98 -13.19 8.49
CA GLY A 79 -4.52 -13.27 7.12
C GLY A 79 -5.23 -12.25 6.26
N ARG A 80 -4.47 -11.63 5.35
CA ARG A 80 -4.99 -10.74 4.31
C ARG A 80 -4.50 -11.22 2.95
N TYR A 81 -5.41 -11.25 2.00
CA TYR A 81 -5.12 -11.53 0.60
C TYR A 81 -5.53 -10.33 -0.22
N ASP A 82 -4.57 -9.47 -0.53
CA ASP A 82 -4.78 -8.18 -1.16
C ASP A 82 -4.24 -8.17 -2.59
N GLY A 83 -4.97 -7.53 -3.49
CA GLY A 83 -4.58 -7.31 -4.88
C GLY A 83 -4.65 -5.84 -5.24
N SER A 84 -3.62 -5.35 -5.96
CA SER A 84 -3.51 -3.97 -6.39
C SER A 84 -3.30 -3.86 -7.89
N SER A 85 -4.00 -2.94 -8.54
CA SER A 85 -3.81 -2.66 -9.98
C SER A 85 -2.45 -2.05 -10.32
N LYS A 86 -1.71 -1.59 -9.30
CA LYS A 86 -0.34 -1.06 -9.45
C LYS A 86 0.68 -2.13 -9.84
N PHE A 87 0.30 -3.40 -9.81
CA PHE A 87 1.16 -4.53 -10.18
C PHE A 87 0.63 -5.28 -11.40
N PRO A 88 1.51 -5.96 -12.16
CA PRO A 88 1.14 -6.80 -13.30
C PRO A 88 0.10 -7.86 -12.90
N LYS A 89 -0.72 -8.30 -13.85
CA LYS A 89 -1.77 -9.30 -13.60
C LYS A 89 -1.25 -10.59 -12.94
N SER A 90 -0.04 -11.02 -13.31
CA SER A 90 0.61 -12.23 -12.80
C SER A 90 1.07 -12.15 -11.33
N SER A 91 1.37 -10.94 -10.83
CA SER A 91 1.95 -10.68 -9.51
C SER A 91 1.14 -9.69 -8.67
N ARG A 92 -0.13 -9.48 -9.07
CA ARG A 92 -1.03 -8.48 -8.49
C ARG A 92 -1.43 -8.79 -7.06
N PHE A 93 -1.56 -10.08 -6.70
CA PHE A 93 -2.05 -10.50 -5.41
C PHE A 93 -0.93 -10.92 -4.47
N GLY A 94 -1.04 -10.51 -3.20
CA GLY A 94 -0.15 -10.90 -2.12
C GLY A 94 -0.92 -11.46 -0.94
N PHE A 95 -0.33 -12.45 -0.25
CA PHE A 95 -0.84 -12.95 1.03
C PHE A 95 0.06 -12.48 2.16
N PHE A 96 -0.57 -11.93 3.21
CA PHE A 96 0.07 -11.29 4.36
C PHE A 96 -0.47 -11.89 5.66
N PRO A 97 0.16 -12.97 6.15
CA PRO A 97 -0.23 -13.60 7.40
C PRO A 97 0.36 -12.89 8.61
N SER A 98 -0.32 -13.00 9.75
CA SER A 98 0.26 -12.71 11.04
C SER A 98 -0.28 -13.65 12.12
N VAL A 99 0.55 -13.95 13.10
CA VAL A 99 0.21 -14.76 14.24
C VAL A 99 0.76 -14.12 15.52
N SER A 100 -0.02 -14.13 16.58
CA SER A 100 0.43 -13.72 17.91
C SER A 100 -0.04 -14.69 18.97
N ALA A 101 0.81 -14.93 19.95
CA ALA A 101 0.51 -15.74 21.13
C ALA A 101 0.80 -14.96 22.40
N GLY A 102 -0.02 -15.16 23.41
CA GLY A 102 0.14 -14.56 24.71
C GLY A 102 -0.11 -15.58 25.82
N TRP A 103 0.70 -15.54 26.85
CA TRP A 103 0.55 -16.37 28.05
C TRP A 103 0.48 -15.50 29.29
N GLN A 104 -0.67 -15.53 29.95
CA GLN A 104 -0.93 -14.85 31.24
C GLN A 104 -0.38 -15.69 32.40
N ILE A 105 0.89 -15.53 32.67
CA ILE A 105 1.59 -16.34 33.71
C ILE A 105 1.02 -16.05 35.09
N ALA A 106 0.67 -14.81 35.41
CA ALA A 106 0.09 -14.42 36.68
C ALA A 106 -1.21 -15.17 37.02
N GLN A 107 -1.91 -15.71 36.03
CA GLN A 107 -3.14 -16.48 36.23
C GLN A 107 -2.89 -17.99 36.46
N GLU A 108 -1.64 -18.44 36.39
CA GLU A 108 -1.31 -19.84 36.64
C GLU A 108 -1.36 -20.17 38.14
N LYS A 109 -1.67 -21.43 38.47
CA LYS A 109 -1.79 -21.89 39.84
C LYS A 109 -0.49 -21.75 40.65
N PHE A 110 0.66 -21.93 39.98
CA PHE A 110 1.96 -21.80 40.65
C PHE A 110 2.31 -20.35 41.01
N MET A 111 1.57 -19.35 40.45
CA MET A 111 1.76 -17.94 40.77
C MET A 111 0.77 -17.41 41.80
N GLU A 112 -0.06 -18.25 42.43
CA GLU A 112 -1.05 -17.83 43.43
C GLU A 112 -0.43 -17.11 44.61
N SER A 113 0.76 -17.54 45.06
CA SER A 113 1.47 -16.92 46.17
C SER A 113 2.00 -15.51 45.88
N THR A 114 2.13 -15.14 44.62
CA THR A 114 2.67 -13.84 44.18
C THR A 114 1.58 -12.80 43.93
N ARG A 115 0.31 -13.17 43.93
CA ARG A 115 -0.83 -12.27 43.64
C ARG A 115 -0.95 -11.09 44.62
N ASN A 116 -0.32 -11.14 45.76
CA ASN A 116 -0.35 -10.06 46.74
C ASN A 116 0.46 -8.83 46.33
N TRP A 117 1.39 -8.99 45.37
CA TRP A 117 2.28 -7.93 44.91
C TRP A 117 2.45 -7.88 43.38
N LEU A 118 2.01 -8.91 42.63
CA LEU A 118 2.11 -9.01 41.20
C LEU A 118 0.71 -9.20 40.59
N ASP A 119 0.10 -8.14 40.11
CA ASP A 119 -1.24 -8.14 39.54
C ASP A 119 -1.30 -8.75 38.15
N GLY A 120 -0.22 -8.65 37.39
CA GLY A 120 -0.14 -9.16 36.04
C GLY A 120 1.27 -9.54 35.62
N LEU A 121 1.41 -10.63 34.89
CA LEU A 121 2.63 -11.03 34.21
C LEU A 121 2.22 -11.77 32.93
N LYS A 122 2.55 -11.21 31.78
CA LYS A 122 2.20 -11.78 30.49
C LYS A 122 3.42 -11.81 29.57
N ILE A 123 3.70 -12.96 29.01
CA ILE A 123 4.63 -13.09 27.88
C ILE A 123 3.84 -13.06 26.59
N ARG A 124 4.33 -12.33 25.60
CA ARG A 124 3.75 -12.30 24.26
C ARG A 124 4.82 -12.44 23.19
N ALA A 125 4.44 -13.10 22.11
CA ALA A 125 5.25 -13.19 20.90
C ALA A 125 4.35 -13.02 19.70
N SER A 126 4.87 -12.36 18.67
CA SER A 126 4.16 -12.22 17.39
C SER A 126 5.10 -12.26 16.20
N TYR A 127 4.56 -12.74 15.11
CA TYR A 127 5.19 -12.69 13.79
C TYR A 127 4.16 -12.18 12.79
N GLY A 128 4.55 -11.29 11.92
CA GLY A 128 3.66 -10.77 10.88
C GLY A 128 4.42 -10.37 9.63
N VAL A 129 3.74 -10.48 8.50
CA VAL A 129 4.22 -10.02 7.20
C VAL A 129 3.32 -8.89 6.72
N ILE A 130 3.92 -7.76 6.37
CA ILE A 130 3.23 -6.59 5.82
C ILE A 130 3.63 -6.44 4.36
N GLY A 131 2.64 -6.15 3.51
CA GLY A 131 2.85 -5.81 2.10
C GLY A 131 2.86 -4.30 1.90
N ASN A 132 3.87 -3.80 1.19
CA ASN A 132 3.95 -2.41 0.77
C ASN A 132 3.66 -2.31 -0.73
N GLN A 133 2.76 -1.39 -1.10
CA GLN A 133 2.39 -1.05 -2.48
C GLN A 133 2.72 0.41 -2.83
N ASN A 134 3.65 1.04 -2.10
CA ASN A 134 4.01 2.44 -2.32
C ASN A 134 4.84 2.60 -3.60
N VAL A 135 4.20 2.35 -4.73
CA VAL A 135 4.72 2.50 -6.08
C VAL A 135 3.74 3.32 -6.91
N ASN A 136 4.25 4.03 -7.91
CA ASN A 136 3.39 4.77 -8.82
C ASN A 136 2.56 3.80 -9.69
N PRO A 137 1.32 4.17 -10.04
CA PRO A 137 0.56 3.45 -11.05
C PRO A 137 1.33 3.35 -12.38
N TYR A 138 1.07 2.30 -13.15
CA TYR A 138 1.63 2.04 -14.47
C TYR A 138 3.16 1.84 -14.57
N THR A 139 3.90 1.84 -13.46
CA THR A 139 5.38 1.66 -13.44
C THR A 139 5.83 0.34 -14.11
N PHE A 140 4.97 -0.66 -14.16
CA PHE A 140 5.24 -1.95 -14.81
C PHE A 140 4.98 -1.94 -16.34
N THR A 141 4.47 -0.84 -16.89
CA THR A 141 4.17 -0.71 -18.31
C THR A 141 5.36 -0.06 -19.02
N PRO A 142 6.01 -0.74 -19.99
CA PRO A 142 7.08 -0.11 -20.73
C PRO A 142 6.51 1.04 -21.58
N THR A 143 7.09 2.22 -21.41
CA THR A 143 6.71 3.42 -22.12
C THR A 143 7.86 3.92 -22.98
N MET A 144 7.54 4.54 -24.09
CA MET A 144 8.50 5.25 -24.94
C MET A 144 8.16 6.74 -24.91
N SER A 145 9.15 7.57 -24.63
CA SER A 145 8.96 9.01 -24.78
C SER A 145 9.06 9.42 -26.25
N VAL A 146 8.15 10.27 -26.66
CA VAL A 146 8.18 10.94 -27.97
C VAL A 146 8.56 12.39 -27.76
N SER A 147 9.60 12.85 -28.44
CA SER A 147 10.07 14.23 -28.36
C SER A 147 9.90 14.91 -29.72
N ASN A 148 9.24 16.05 -29.73
CA ASN A 148 9.11 16.91 -30.90
C ASN A 148 10.30 17.88 -30.98
N LYS A 149 11.51 17.35 -31.01
CA LYS A 149 12.71 18.15 -31.24
C LYS A 149 13.10 18.02 -32.69
N SER A 150 13.43 19.16 -33.31
CA SER A 150 14.09 19.17 -34.60
C SER A 150 15.37 18.36 -34.52
N THR A 151 15.45 17.28 -35.23
CA THR A 151 16.65 16.47 -35.38
C THR A 151 17.45 16.89 -36.58
N SER A 152 18.73 16.59 -36.62
CA SER A 152 19.59 16.79 -37.78
C SER A 152 19.29 15.79 -38.93
N TRP A 153 18.26 14.97 -38.77
CA TRP A 153 17.91 13.94 -39.76
C TRP A 153 16.93 14.51 -40.77
N ILE A 154 17.30 14.37 -42.02
CA ILE A 154 16.47 14.77 -43.18
C ILE A 154 16.06 13.48 -43.88
N ILE A 155 14.75 13.25 -43.98
CA ILE A 155 14.16 12.18 -44.76
C ILE A 155 13.30 12.83 -45.81
N ASP A 156 13.52 12.47 -47.07
CA ASP A 156 12.78 13.01 -48.20
C ASP A 156 12.73 14.56 -48.22
N ASN A 157 13.90 15.15 -48.04
CA ASN A 157 14.12 16.62 -48.01
C ASN A 157 13.33 17.35 -46.89
N THR A 158 12.85 16.62 -45.88
CA THR A 158 12.09 17.16 -44.75
C THR A 158 12.77 16.82 -43.44
N TYR A 159 12.86 17.78 -42.50
CA TYR A 159 13.36 17.53 -41.16
C TYR A 159 12.42 16.64 -40.38
N VAL A 160 12.98 15.56 -39.77
CA VAL A 160 12.21 14.73 -38.86
C VAL A 160 12.04 15.48 -37.55
N THR A 161 10.79 15.77 -37.20
CA THR A 161 10.42 16.57 -36.03
C THR A 161 10.09 15.74 -34.77
N SER A 162 9.90 14.42 -34.93
CA SER A 162 9.54 13.54 -33.85
C SER A 162 10.49 12.35 -33.77
N ILE A 163 11.05 12.13 -32.58
CA ILE A 163 11.89 10.97 -32.27
C ILE A 163 11.32 10.25 -31.06
N SER A 164 11.31 8.92 -31.10
CA SER A 164 10.98 8.12 -29.96
C SER A 164 12.22 7.53 -29.32
N SER A 165 12.23 7.42 -28.01
CA SER A 165 13.27 6.71 -27.27
C SER A 165 13.05 5.20 -27.30
N LEU A 166 14.08 4.45 -26.90
CA LEU A 166 13.89 3.02 -26.59
C LEU A 166 12.90 2.86 -25.45
N PRO A 167 12.15 1.75 -25.41
CA PRO A 167 11.25 1.46 -24.30
C PRO A 167 11.99 1.47 -22.96
N ALA A 168 11.33 2.02 -21.93
CA ALA A 168 11.84 1.96 -20.58
C ALA A 168 11.97 0.49 -20.12
N LEU A 169 13.08 0.17 -19.47
CA LEU A 169 13.27 -1.16 -18.86
C LEU A 169 12.37 -1.29 -17.63
N VAL A 170 11.54 -2.32 -17.61
CA VAL A 170 10.68 -2.65 -16.49
C VAL A 170 11.11 -3.99 -15.89
N SER A 171 11.06 -4.08 -14.55
CA SER A 171 11.33 -5.34 -13.87
C SER A 171 10.23 -6.36 -14.15
N GLN A 172 10.61 -7.56 -14.56
CA GLN A 172 9.67 -8.68 -14.76
C GLN A 172 9.10 -9.19 -13.42
N ASN A 173 9.81 -8.97 -12.32
CA ASN A 173 9.45 -9.42 -10.97
C ASN A 173 8.81 -8.29 -10.15
N PHE A 174 8.12 -7.35 -10.80
CA PHE A 174 7.48 -6.23 -10.13
C PHE A 174 6.25 -6.70 -9.35
N THR A 175 6.34 -6.65 -8.01
CA THR A 175 5.30 -7.14 -7.10
C THR A 175 5.40 -6.43 -5.74
N TRP A 176 4.55 -6.85 -4.81
CA TRP A 176 4.55 -6.38 -3.43
C TRP A 176 5.92 -6.53 -2.76
N GLU A 177 6.37 -5.46 -2.14
CA GLU A 177 7.46 -5.53 -1.18
C GLU A 177 6.92 -6.14 0.12
N LYS A 178 7.59 -7.14 0.66
CA LYS A 178 7.18 -7.86 1.88
C LYS A 178 8.17 -7.63 3.00
N VAL A 179 7.66 -7.15 4.12
CA VAL A 179 8.46 -6.94 5.33
C VAL A 179 7.94 -7.88 6.42
N GLY A 180 8.79 -8.79 6.88
CA GLY A 180 8.52 -9.68 8.00
C GLY A 180 9.02 -9.09 9.31
N THR A 181 8.20 -9.11 10.36
CA THR A 181 8.54 -8.58 11.68
C THR A 181 8.28 -9.63 12.75
N VAL A 182 9.24 -9.81 13.64
CA VAL A 182 9.10 -10.61 14.88
C VAL A 182 9.12 -9.66 16.06
N ASN A 183 8.23 -9.87 17.01
CA ASN A 183 8.17 -9.11 18.24
C ASN A 183 7.98 -10.06 19.43
N VAL A 184 8.73 -9.82 20.51
CA VAL A 184 8.59 -10.51 21.79
C VAL A 184 8.51 -9.47 22.89
N GLY A 185 7.61 -9.63 23.83
CA GLY A 185 7.37 -8.69 24.90
C GLY A 185 6.98 -9.38 26.21
N LEU A 186 7.22 -8.66 27.27
CA LEU A 186 6.81 -8.97 28.65
C LEU A 186 6.01 -7.77 29.14
N ASP A 187 4.81 -8.03 29.66
CA ASP A 187 3.90 -7.02 30.22
C ASP A 187 3.61 -7.35 31.68
#